data_4d910b8f88e3fc3d508ddc5d9e341a24
#
_entry.id   4d910b8f88e3fc3d508ddc5d9e341a24
#
_cell.length_a   1.000
_cell.length_b   1.000
_cell.length_c   1.000
_cell.angle_alpha   90.00
_cell.angle_beta   90.00
_cell.angle_gamma   90.00
#
_symmetry.space_group_name_H-M   'P 1'
#
loop_
_entity.id
_entity.type
_entity.pdbx_description
1 polymer ?
#
loop_
_entity_poly.entity_id
_entity_poly.type
_entity_poly.pdbx_seq_one_letter_code
_entity_poly.pdbx_strand_id
1 'polypeptide(L)'
;MQYADALRYLDEHSSYERTGRIDSPSTKNIEKLLDAIGNPQHSYRSIHVTGTNGKGSTAQIITKLLMAHGLRVGTYSSPHINRINDRICINGEPIEDVEFGLQIGAIADLEILLALRPSFFEIMTAAMFRWFADSAVDVAVVEVGMLGRWDATNVINSDVAVITNIALDHMEYAGPTVDHIAREKAGIIRPSSSLVLGETDELLREIFLAEDARARLVRDEDFACEDNFLAIGGRMITVKTPRTKYEDVIVPLHGQHQGDNASLAICAVEEFFGDTINREILDEGMSSVKMPGRFEVLGHRPLAIIDGAHNPAGAEVCARVFFEDFNTQGRKILVTGALRSRNPEDLLLSFRANEFDVVITCMPPTPRGLPAEEMAKVAQSIGCGDVRVTDSVEKACQAAINLAQDDDAILVTGSLYIVSAARPYLLSHLAKHI
;
A
#
# COMPACT_ATOMS: atom_id res chain seq x y z
N MET A 1 -8.50 16.87 22.05
CA MET A 1 -7.02 16.84 22.15
C MET A 1 -6.43 17.67 21.03
N GLN A 2 -5.31 18.40 21.25
CA GLN A 2 -4.61 19.10 20.16
C GLN A 2 -3.84 18.09 19.31
N TYR A 3 -3.59 18.41 18.04
CA TYR A 3 -2.87 17.50 17.10
C TYR A 3 -1.53 17.01 17.64
N ALA A 4 -0.69 17.93 18.15
CA ALA A 4 0.61 17.56 18.72
C ALA A 4 0.51 16.64 19.95
N ASP A 5 -0.55 16.78 20.74
CA ASP A 5 -0.83 15.92 21.89
C ASP A 5 -1.31 14.54 21.42
N ALA A 6 -2.10 14.49 20.36
CA ALA A 6 -2.55 13.24 19.74
C ALA A 6 -1.37 12.43 19.21
N LEU A 7 -0.40 13.08 18.56
CA LEU A 7 0.81 12.40 18.10
C LEU A 7 1.62 11.83 19.27
N ARG A 8 1.81 12.59 20.35
CA ARG A 8 2.52 12.11 21.56
C ARG A 8 1.79 10.92 22.20
N TYR A 9 0.46 11.03 22.34
CA TYR A 9 -0.35 9.93 22.88
C TYR A 9 -0.20 8.66 22.03
N LEU A 10 -0.27 8.76 20.71
CA LEU A 10 -0.05 7.62 19.82
C LEU A 10 1.35 7.04 19.95
N ASP A 11 2.37 7.88 20.19
CA ASP A 11 3.74 7.43 20.38
C ASP A 11 3.99 6.63 21.67
N GLU A 12 3.14 6.78 22.67
CA GLU A 12 3.19 6.02 23.92
C GLU A 12 2.63 4.59 23.80
N HIS A 13 1.93 4.29 22.69
CA HIS A 13 1.29 3.00 22.46
C HIS A 13 2.17 2.04 21.67
N SER A 14 1.95 0.74 21.88
CA SER A 14 2.67 -0.31 21.14
C SER A 14 2.37 -0.19 19.64
N SER A 15 3.43 -0.20 18.83
CA SER A 15 3.32 -0.09 17.38
C SER A 15 4.22 -1.11 16.70
N TYR A 16 3.63 -1.98 15.88
CA TYR A 16 4.38 -2.88 15.02
C TYR A 16 5.35 -2.12 14.10
N GLU A 17 4.91 -1.01 13.55
CA GLU A 17 5.73 -0.20 12.63
C GLU A 17 7.01 0.31 13.29
N ARG A 18 7.00 0.58 14.60
CA ARG A 18 8.17 1.02 15.36
C ARG A 18 9.00 -0.13 15.90
N THR A 19 8.35 -1.15 16.44
CA THR A 19 9.04 -2.22 17.20
C THR A 19 9.27 -3.48 16.38
N GLY A 20 8.47 -3.73 15.34
CA GLY A 20 8.41 -5.00 14.63
C GLY A 20 7.80 -6.15 15.46
N ARG A 21 7.06 -5.83 16.53
CA ARG A 21 6.48 -6.83 17.42
C ARG A 21 5.01 -6.55 17.69
N ILE A 22 4.22 -7.64 17.77
CA ILE A 22 2.85 -7.66 18.27
C ILE A 22 2.83 -8.64 19.44
N ASP A 23 2.43 -8.18 20.60
CA ASP A 23 2.48 -9.02 21.80
C ASP A 23 1.36 -10.06 21.81
N SER A 24 0.17 -9.71 21.29
CA SER A 24 -1.00 -10.59 21.32
C SER A 24 -1.98 -10.22 20.18
N PRO A 25 -1.84 -10.83 18.98
CA PRO A 25 -2.74 -10.56 17.85
C PRO A 25 -4.19 -10.91 18.21
N SER A 26 -5.09 -9.93 18.19
CA SER A 26 -6.50 -10.11 18.59
C SER A 26 -7.32 -8.87 18.23
N THR A 27 -8.59 -9.04 17.90
CA THR A 27 -9.57 -7.96 17.69
C THR A 27 -10.26 -7.49 18.96
N LYS A 28 -10.00 -8.11 20.13
CA LYS A 28 -10.76 -7.88 21.36
C LYS A 28 -10.73 -6.46 21.88
N ASN A 29 -9.62 -5.74 21.75
CA ASN A 29 -9.55 -4.35 22.21
C ASN A 29 -10.33 -3.43 21.29
N ILE A 30 -10.14 -3.56 19.97
CA ILE A 30 -10.87 -2.76 18.99
C ILE A 30 -12.38 -3.01 19.07
N GLU A 31 -12.83 -4.25 19.25
CA GLU A 31 -14.23 -4.61 19.45
C GLU A 31 -14.83 -3.86 20.66
N LYS A 32 -14.16 -3.89 21.82
CA LYS A 32 -14.62 -3.18 23.02
C LYS A 32 -14.66 -1.65 22.84
N LEU A 33 -13.67 -1.08 22.13
CA LEU A 33 -13.67 0.35 21.83
C LEU A 33 -14.86 0.72 20.95
N LEU A 34 -15.11 -0.07 19.90
CA LEU A 34 -16.22 0.19 18.97
C LEU A 34 -17.58 -0.04 19.60
N ASP A 35 -17.74 -1.08 20.43
CA ASP A 35 -18.97 -1.33 21.19
C ASP A 35 -19.33 -0.12 22.06
N ALA A 36 -18.34 0.48 22.74
CA ALA A 36 -18.57 1.64 23.62
C ALA A 36 -19.03 2.89 22.87
N ILE A 37 -18.80 2.98 21.56
CA ILE A 37 -19.24 4.10 20.70
C ILE A 37 -20.36 3.70 19.72
N GLY A 38 -21.02 2.56 19.96
CA GLY A 38 -22.18 2.13 19.20
C GLY A 38 -21.88 1.49 17.86
N ASN A 39 -20.70 0.90 17.68
CA ASN A 39 -20.29 0.16 16.47
C ASN A 39 -20.41 0.98 15.18
N PRO A 40 -19.75 2.14 15.07
CA PRO A 40 -19.88 3.05 13.93
C PRO A 40 -19.49 2.41 12.59
N GLN A 41 -18.64 1.39 12.59
CA GLN A 41 -18.22 0.63 11.40
C GLN A 41 -19.37 -0.09 10.68
N HIS A 42 -20.54 -0.18 11.30
CA HIS A 42 -21.73 -0.80 10.71
C HIS A 42 -22.74 0.23 10.15
N SER A 43 -22.46 1.52 10.22
CA SER A 43 -23.36 2.58 9.76
C SER A 43 -23.25 2.90 8.27
N TYR A 44 -22.27 2.35 7.57
CA TYR A 44 -22.03 2.52 6.14
C TYR A 44 -21.54 1.22 5.49
N ARG A 45 -21.66 1.16 4.18
CA ARG A 45 -21.16 0.02 3.37
C ARG A 45 -19.63 0.00 3.34
N SER A 46 -19.02 -1.16 3.05
CA SER A 46 -17.56 -1.24 3.01
C SER A 46 -17.01 -2.23 2.00
N ILE A 47 -15.82 -1.93 1.49
CA ILE A 47 -14.97 -2.82 0.71
C ILE A 47 -13.68 -3.03 1.50
N HIS A 48 -13.34 -4.28 1.77
CA HIS A 48 -12.17 -4.66 2.58
C HIS A 48 -11.08 -5.24 1.67
N VAL A 49 -9.87 -4.70 1.72
CA VAL A 49 -8.79 -5.05 0.79
C VAL A 49 -7.59 -5.61 1.56
N THR A 50 -7.20 -6.86 1.26
CA THR A 50 -5.95 -7.45 1.76
C THR A 50 -5.12 -8.04 0.61
N GLY A 51 -3.96 -8.54 0.94
CA GLY A 51 -2.98 -9.15 0.04
C GLY A 51 -1.56 -8.88 0.53
N THR A 52 -0.56 -9.37 -0.17
CA THR A 52 0.83 -9.03 0.16
C THR A 52 1.23 -7.73 -0.51
N ASN A 53 1.15 -7.64 -1.82
CA ASN A 53 1.44 -6.45 -2.62
C ASN A 53 0.16 -5.95 -3.33
N GLY A 54 0.13 -4.70 -3.77
CA GLY A 54 -0.98 -4.14 -4.53
C GLY A 54 -2.18 -3.63 -3.73
N LYS A 55 -2.29 -3.89 -2.42
CA LYS A 55 -3.42 -3.46 -1.56
C LYS A 55 -3.77 -1.98 -1.74
N GLY A 56 -2.80 -1.11 -1.46
CA GLY A 56 -3.01 0.35 -1.52
C GLY A 56 -3.37 0.83 -2.92
N SER A 57 -2.74 0.29 -4.00
CA SER A 57 -3.08 0.64 -5.38
C SER A 57 -4.52 0.23 -5.72
N THR A 58 -4.90 -1.01 -5.39
CA THR A 58 -6.26 -1.50 -5.60
C THR A 58 -7.29 -0.69 -4.80
N ALA A 59 -7.03 -0.43 -3.51
CA ALA A 59 -7.90 0.39 -2.67
C ALA A 59 -8.08 1.82 -3.21
N GLN A 60 -6.99 2.42 -3.70
CA GLN A 60 -7.05 3.76 -4.29
C GLN A 60 -7.83 3.80 -5.61
N ILE A 61 -7.66 2.80 -6.48
CA ILE A 61 -8.45 2.69 -7.72
C ILE A 61 -9.93 2.52 -7.37
N ILE A 62 -10.27 1.62 -6.45
CA ILE A 62 -11.66 1.44 -5.96
C ILE A 62 -12.21 2.77 -5.44
N THR A 63 -11.46 3.47 -4.58
CA THR A 63 -11.86 4.78 -4.03
C THR A 63 -12.21 5.78 -5.14
N LYS A 64 -11.35 5.90 -6.15
CA LYS A 64 -11.56 6.85 -7.25
C LYS A 64 -12.74 6.50 -8.15
N LEU A 65 -12.94 5.21 -8.41
CA LEU A 65 -14.13 4.73 -9.14
C LEU A 65 -15.42 5.02 -8.36
N LEU A 66 -15.46 4.76 -7.06
CA LEU A 66 -16.62 5.05 -6.21
C LEU A 66 -16.90 6.56 -6.12
N MET A 67 -15.84 7.38 -6.04
CA MET A 67 -15.99 8.86 -6.08
C MET A 67 -16.57 9.33 -7.41
N ALA A 68 -16.13 8.78 -8.54
CA ALA A 68 -16.67 9.09 -9.87
C ALA A 68 -18.14 8.69 -10.01
N HIS A 69 -18.63 7.70 -9.26
CA HIS A 69 -20.05 7.39 -9.12
C HIS A 69 -20.82 8.40 -8.24
N GLY A 70 -20.16 9.44 -7.71
CA GLY A 70 -20.77 10.48 -6.88
C GLY A 70 -20.91 10.11 -5.41
N LEU A 71 -20.30 9.02 -4.92
CA LEU A 71 -20.35 8.63 -3.52
C LEU A 71 -19.35 9.42 -2.68
N ARG A 72 -19.71 9.65 -1.41
CA ARG A 72 -18.79 10.12 -0.37
C ARG A 72 -18.01 8.94 0.18
N VAL A 73 -16.73 8.85 -0.18
CA VAL A 73 -15.90 7.67 0.07
C VAL A 73 -14.92 7.93 1.20
N GLY A 74 -15.00 7.16 2.28
CA GLY A 74 -13.94 7.04 3.27
C GLY A 74 -12.86 6.08 2.80
N THR A 75 -11.58 6.43 2.93
CA THR A 75 -10.46 5.55 2.58
C THR A 75 -9.49 5.42 3.74
N TYR A 76 -9.20 4.19 4.14
CA TYR A 76 -8.20 3.87 5.16
C TYR A 76 -7.05 3.10 4.53
N SER A 77 -5.83 3.61 4.68
CA SER A 77 -4.61 2.99 4.12
C SER A 77 -3.44 3.03 5.09
N SER A 78 -2.49 2.11 4.94
CA SER A 78 -1.29 2.05 5.77
C SER A 78 -0.11 1.40 5.06
N PRO A 79 1.12 1.82 5.40
CA PRO A 79 1.47 3.02 6.15
C PRO A 79 1.33 4.31 5.31
N HIS A 80 1.49 5.47 5.93
CA HIS A 80 1.50 6.77 5.23
C HIS A 80 2.84 7.07 4.53
N ILE A 81 2.79 7.94 3.54
CA ILE A 81 4.00 8.42 2.82
C ILE A 81 4.43 9.80 3.33
N ASN A 82 3.52 10.77 3.45
CA ASN A 82 3.89 12.12 3.87
C ASN A 82 3.55 12.37 5.35
N ARG A 83 2.28 12.23 5.73
CA ARG A 83 1.77 12.53 7.08
C ARG A 83 0.86 11.42 7.56
N ILE A 84 0.80 11.25 8.88
CA ILE A 84 -0.10 10.27 9.51
C ILE A 84 -1.57 10.46 9.10
N ASN A 85 -1.97 11.69 8.83
CA ASN A 85 -3.30 12.06 8.38
C ASN A 85 -3.69 11.37 7.06
N ASP A 86 -2.70 11.12 6.18
CA ASP A 86 -2.91 10.48 4.86
C ASP A 86 -3.49 9.06 4.98
N ARG A 87 -3.46 8.47 6.18
CA ARG A 87 -4.06 7.16 6.44
C ARG A 87 -5.58 7.18 6.43
N ILE A 88 -6.18 8.33 6.73
CA ILE A 88 -7.63 8.48 6.91
C ILE A 88 -8.10 9.63 6.02
N CYS A 89 -8.73 9.29 4.90
CA CYS A 89 -9.17 10.27 3.91
C CYS A 89 -10.69 10.19 3.69
N ILE A 90 -11.31 11.31 3.34
CA ILE A 90 -12.66 11.35 2.75
C ILE A 90 -12.55 12.02 1.38
N ASN A 91 -13.04 11.37 0.33
CA ASN A 91 -12.92 11.80 -1.06
C ASN A 91 -11.48 12.15 -1.47
N GLY A 92 -10.50 11.39 -0.93
CA GLY A 92 -9.08 11.57 -1.21
C GLY A 92 -8.41 12.70 -0.43
N GLU A 93 -9.16 13.48 0.38
CA GLU A 93 -8.61 14.54 1.23
C GLU A 93 -8.33 13.97 2.63
N PRO A 94 -7.08 14.11 3.14
CA PRO A 94 -6.72 13.65 4.47
C PRO A 94 -7.50 14.37 5.57
N ILE A 95 -7.74 13.68 6.67
CA ILE A 95 -8.32 14.27 7.88
C ILE A 95 -7.50 15.48 8.35
N GLU A 96 -8.17 16.59 8.67
CA GLU A 96 -7.49 17.79 9.16
C GLU A 96 -6.93 17.61 10.57
N ASP A 97 -5.89 18.38 10.92
CA ASP A 97 -5.17 18.26 12.20
C ASP A 97 -6.10 18.42 13.42
N VAL A 98 -7.04 19.35 13.35
CA VAL A 98 -8.00 19.61 14.44
C VAL A 98 -8.92 18.39 14.62
N GLU A 99 -9.45 17.89 13.52
CA GLU A 99 -10.35 16.74 13.53
C GLU A 99 -9.62 15.47 13.97
N PHE A 100 -8.41 15.23 13.46
CA PHE A 100 -7.55 14.14 13.89
C PHE A 100 -7.35 14.15 15.42
N GLY A 101 -7.00 15.33 15.98
CA GLY A 101 -6.84 15.51 17.42
C GLY A 101 -8.11 15.22 18.21
N LEU A 102 -9.29 15.61 17.68
CA LEU A 102 -10.59 15.34 18.30
C LEU A 102 -10.91 13.83 18.29
N GLN A 103 -10.71 13.16 17.17
CA GLN A 103 -11.00 11.74 17.03
C GLN A 103 -10.07 10.88 17.90
N ILE A 104 -8.76 11.14 17.91
CA ILE A 104 -7.79 10.44 18.77
C ILE A 104 -8.10 10.72 20.26
N GLY A 105 -8.44 11.97 20.61
CA GLY A 105 -8.81 12.33 21.99
C GLY A 105 -10.00 11.55 22.51
N ALA A 106 -11.03 11.35 21.70
CA ALA A 106 -12.18 10.55 22.09
C ALA A 106 -11.84 9.08 22.36
N ILE A 107 -10.91 8.49 21.57
CA ILE A 107 -10.44 7.12 21.83
C ILE A 107 -9.58 7.06 23.10
N ALA A 108 -8.77 8.08 23.37
CA ALA A 108 -8.00 8.18 24.61
C ALA A 108 -8.88 8.23 25.87
N ASP A 109 -10.00 8.97 25.81
CA ASP A 109 -10.97 9.00 26.90
C ASP A 109 -11.61 7.62 27.15
N LEU A 110 -11.89 6.87 26.07
CA LEU A 110 -12.43 5.51 26.15
C LEU A 110 -11.40 4.51 26.72
N GLU A 111 -10.12 4.62 26.36
CA GLU A 111 -9.05 3.80 26.93
C GLU A 111 -9.05 3.89 28.46
N ILE A 112 -9.14 5.11 28.99
CA ILE A 112 -9.21 5.36 30.43
C ILE A 112 -10.49 4.77 31.05
N LEU A 113 -11.64 5.06 30.41
CA LEU A 113 -12.95 4.62 30.92
C LEU A 113 -13.08 3.11 30.96
N LEU A 114 -12.57 2.41 29.95
CA LEU A 114 -12.68 0.96 29.79
C LEU A 114 -11.51 0.20 30.41
N ALA A 115 -10.52 0.92 30.93
CA ALA A 115 -9.25 0.35 31.42
C ALA A 115 -8.58 -0.59 30.40
N LEU A 116 -8.57 -0.20 29.13
CA LEU A 116 -7.93 -0.92 28.02
C LEU A 116 -6.51 -0.40 27.78
N ARG A 117 -5.74 -1.16 27.02
CA ARG A 117 -4.45 -0.72 26.49
C ARG A 117 -4.37 -1.08 24.99
N PRO A 118 -5.06 -0.35 24.12
CA PRO A 118 -5.03 -0.60 22.69
C PRO A 118 -3.65 -0.29 22.08
N SER A 119 -3.35 -0.90 20.97
CA SER A 119 -2.17 -0.59 20.16
C SER A 119 -2.41 0.70 19.35
N PHE A 120 -1.30 1.29 18.84
CA PHE A 120 -1.35 2.40 17.88
C PHE A 120 -2.35 2.15 16.74
N PHE A 121 -2.30 0.96 16.14
CA PHE A 121 -3.14 0.64 14.99
C PHE A 121 -4.63 0.48 15.37
N GLU A 122 -4.92 -0.10 16.54
CA GLU A 122 -6.30 -0.19 17.06
C GLU A 122 -6.89 1.20 17.35
N ILE A 123 -6.08 2.13 17.91
CA ILE A 123 -6.52 3.52 18.15
C ILE A 123 -6.84 4.23 16.83
N MET A 124 -5.92 4.15 15.86
CA MET A 124 -6.09 4.75 14.53
C MET A 124 -7.33 4.20 13.81
N THR A 125 -7.53 2.89 13.89
CA THR A 125 -8.67 2.20 13.26
C THR A 125 -10.00 2.58 13.91
N ALA A 126 -10.07 2.66 15.25
CA ALA A 126 -11.27 3.10 15.96
C ALA A 126 -11.60 4.57 15.64
N ALA A 127 -10.59 5.44 15.62
CA ALA A 127 -10.76 6.85 15.28
C ALA A 127 -11.26 7.03 13.84
N MET A 128 -10.73 6.25 12.90
CA MET A 128 -11.17 6.24 11.51
C MET A 128 -12.64 5.81 11.37
N PHE A 129 -13.02 4.68 11.97
CA PHE A 129 -14.42 4.20 11.88
C PHE A 129 -15.41 5.22 12.45
N ARG A 130 -15.06 5.86 13.58
CA ARG A 130 -15.87 6.91 14.18
C ARG A 130 -15.98 8.11 13.25
N TRP A 131 -14.86 8.62 12.72
CA TRP A 131 -14.87 9.80 11.86
C TRP A 131 -15.66 9.59 10.57
N PHE A 132 -15.56 8.40 9.96
CA PHE A 132 -16.35 8.06 8.77
C PHE A 132 -17.84 8.06 9.04
N ALA A 133 -18.28 7.54 10.21
CA ALA A 133 -19.67 7.59 10.62
C ALA A 133 -20.13 9.02 10.91
N ASP A 134 -19.36 9.80 11.70
CA ASP A 134 -19.65 11.20 12.03
C ASP A 134 -19.72 12.07 10.75
N SER A 135 -18.97 11.72 9.74
CA SER A 135 -18.93 12.41 8.44
C SER A 135 -19.95 11.89 7.43
N ALA A 136 -20.78 10.91 7.80
CA ALA A 136 -21.79 10.30 6.94
C ALA A 136 -21.22 9.86 5.55
N VAL A 137 -20.15 9.07 5.54
CA VAL A 137 -19.65 8.46 4.29
C VAL A 137 -20.65 7.42 3.77
N ASP A 138 -20.80 7.33 2.46
CA ASP A 138 -21.67 6.33 1.82
C ASP A 138 -21.00 4.94 1.84
N VAL A 139 -19.68 4.93 1.70
CA VAL A 139 -18.88 3.71 1.65
C VAL A 139 -17.47 3.93 2.19
N ALA A 140 -16.92 2.92 2.88
CA ALA A 140 -15.52 2.90 3.28
C ALA A 140 -14.72 1.86 2.48
N VAL A 141 -13.58 2.27 1.91
CA VAL A 141 -12.57 1.37 1.35
C VAL A 141 -11.47 1.20 2.39
N VAL A 142 -11.37 0.01 2.94
CA VAL A 142 -10.51 -0.27 4.11
C VAL A 142 -9.39 -1.22 3.72
N GLU A 143 -8.16 -0.71 3.71
CA GLU A 143 -6.96 -1.53 3.55
C GLU A 143 -6.60 -2.19 4.88
N VAL A 144 -6.38 -3.51 4.86
CA VAL A 144 -5.86 -4.27 6.00
C VAL A 144 -4.43 -3.81 6.33
N GLY A 145 -4.16 -3.54 7.58
CA GLY A 145 -2.83 -3.16 8.03
C GLY A 145 -1.82 -4.31 7.90
N MET A 146 -2.19 -5.49 8.40
CA MET A 146 -1.32 -6.68 8.32
C MET A 146 -2.14 -7.97 8.33
N LEU A 147 -1.84 -8.87 7.38
CA LEU A 147 -2.49 -10.19 7.25
C LEU A 147 -4.02 -10.07 7.04
N GLY A 148 -4.86 -10.35 8.05
CA GLY A 148 -6.31 -10.24 7.90
C GLY A 148 -7.11 -10.67 9.13
N ARG A 149 -7.07 -11.93 9.52
CA ARG A 149 -7.99 -12.55 10.51
C ARG A 149 -8.08 -11.79 11.84
N TRP A 150 -6.97 -11.34 12.39
CA TRP A 150 -6.88 -10.60 13.65
C TRP A 150 -6.45 -9.14 13.47
N ASP A 151 -6.46 -8.64 12.24
CA ASP A 151 -6.23 -7.22 11.97
C ASP A 151 -7.33 -6.36 12.60
N ALA A 152 -6.98 -5.19 13.14
CA ALA A 152 -7.95 -4.30 13.77
C ALA A 152 -9.07 -3.86 12.82
N THR A 153 -8.84 -3.87 11.51
CA THR A 153 -9.87 -3.57 10.51
C THR A 153 -10.89 -4.69 10.32
N ASN A 154 -10.59 -5.93 10.78
CA ASN A 154 -11.42 -7.10 10.55
C ASN A 154 -12.64 -7.20 11.49
N VAL A 155 -13.17 -6.07 11.89
CA VAL A 155 -14.42 -5.89 12.67
C VAL A 155 -15.56 -5.38 11.79
N ILE A 156 -15.35 -5.25 10.49
CA ILE A 156 -16.37 -4.86 9.52
C ILE A 156 -17.04 -6.08 8.89
N ASN A 157 -18.26 -5.89 8.40
CA ASN A 157 -18.98 -6.84 7.55
C ASN A 157 -19.00 -6.28 6.13
N SER A 158 -17.89 -6.44 5.41
CA SER A 158 -17.73 -5.83 4.09
C SER A 158 -18.70 -6.41 3.06
N ASP A 159 -19.18 -5.57 2.13
CA ASP A 159 -19.98 -6.00 0.96
C ASP A 159 -19.09 -6.76 -0.04
N VAL A 160 -17.82 -6.33 -0.15
CA VAL A 160 -16.83 -6.98 -1.02
C VAL A 160 -15.53 -7.15 -0.24
N ALA A 161 -14.98 -8.36 -0.30
CA ALA A 161 -13.65 -8.71 0.19
C ALA A 161 -12.71 -8.89 -1.00
N VAL A 162 -11.64 -8.11 -1.06
CA VAL A 162 -10.65 -8.15 -2.15
C VAL A 162 -9.34 -8.73 -1.65
N ILE A 163 -8.86 -9.77 -2.31
CA ILE A 163 -7.55 -10.38 -2.05
C ILE A 163 -6.66 -10.14 -3.27
N THR A 164 -5.57 -9.37 -3.14
CA THR A 164 -4.74 -9.02 -4.31
C THR A 164 -3.84 -10.16 -4.74
N ASN A 165 -2.86 -10.53 -3.93
CA ASN A 165 -1.93 -11.64 -4.17
C ASN A 165 -1.32 -12.12 -2.86
N ILE A 166 -0.64 -13.26 -2.92
CA ILE A 166 0.08 -13.87 -1.79
C ILE A 166 1.56 -13.98 -2.14
N ALA A 167 2.40 -13.49 -1.24
CA ALA A 167 3.85 -13.71 -1.25
C ALA A 167 4.37 -13.77 0.18
N LEU A 168 5.60 -14.19 0.36
CA LEU A 168 6.23 -14.25 1.69
C LEU A 168 6.39 -12.84 2.27
N ASP A 169 5.70 -12.58 3.34
CA ASP A 169 5.79 -11.38 4.18
C ASP A 169 5.21 -11.67 5.56
N HIS A 170 5.67 -10.96 6.60
CA HIS A 170 5.18 -11.12 7.98
C HIS A 170 5.19 -12.56 8.51
N MET A 171 6.18 -13.36 8.11
CA MET A 171 6.29 -14.78 8.46
C MET A 171 6.40 -15.01 9.97
N GLU A 172 6.90 -14.03 10.70
CA GLU A 172 7.02 -14.06 12.17
C GLU A 172 5.65 -14.15 12.88
N TYR A 173 4.55 -13.80 12.20
CA TYR A 173 3.18 -13.82 12.75
C TYR A 173 2.27 -14.81 12.05
N ALA A 174 2.31 -14.86 10.72
CA ALA A 174 1.47 -15.76 9.96
C ALA A 174 1.96 -17.21 10.02
N GLY A 175 3.27 -17.40 10.10
CA GLY A 175 3.94 -18.69 9.93
C GLY A 175 4.84 -18.72 8.69
N PRO A 176 5.65 -19.78 8.52
CA PRO A 176 6.80 -19.77 7.61
C PRO A 176 6.46 -19.98 6.13
N THR A 177 5.20 -20.22 5.77
CA THR A 177 4.81 -20.55 4.39
C THR A 177 3.73 -19.62 3.86
N VAL A 178 3.61 -19.56 2.53
CA VAL A 178 2.55 -18.80 1.84
C VAL A 178 1.14 -19.29 2.22
N ASP A 179 0.96 -20.58 2.52
CA ASP A 179 -0.31 -21.14 2.98
C ASP A 179 -0.77 -20.52 4.31
N HIS A 180 0.15 -20.34 5.25
CA HIS A 180 -0.17 -19.68 6.52
C HIS A 180 -0.61 -18.24 6.28
N ILE A 181 0.10 -17.51 5.41
CA ILE A 181 -0.24 -16.14 5.04
C ILE A 181 -1.62 -16.09 4.35
N ALA A 182 -1.88 -17.03 3.43
CA ALA A 182 -3.18 -17.15 2.75
C ALA A 182 -4.33 -17.37 3.75
N ARG A 183 -4.18 -18.29 4.72
CA ARG A 183 -5.20 -18.56 5.75
C ARG A 183 -5.49 -17.36 6.64
N GLU A 184 -4.47 -16.59 6.99
CA GLU A 184 -4.66 -15.35 7.75
C GLU A 184 -5.40 -14.29 6.93
N LYS A 185 -5.04 -14.12 5.65
CA LYS A 185 -5.71 -13.16 4.77
C LYS A 185 -7.15 -13.58 4.42
N ALA A 186 -7.41 -14.87 4.28
CA ALA A 186 -8.75 -15.40 4.06
C ALA A 186 -9.74 -15.02 5.19
N GLY A 187 -9.22 -14.71 6.37
CA GLY A 187 -10.03 -14.27 7.52
C GLY A 187 -10.84 -12.99 7.34
N ILE A 188 -10.65 -12.21 6.26
CA ILE A 188 -11.51 -11.05 5.96
C ILE A 188 -12.77 -11.42 5.18
N ILE A 189 -12.85 -12.63 4.63
CA ILE A 189 -14.02 -13.09 3.86
C ILE A 189 -15.16 -13.35 4.83
N ARG A 190 -16.35 -12.86 4.49
CA ARG A 190 -17.57 -13.04 5.28
C ARG A 190 -18.67 -13.69 4.43
N PRO A 191 -19.61 -14.42 5.02
CA PRO A 191 -20.73 -15.02 4.28
C PRO A 191 -21.58 -14.00 3.51
N SER A 192 -21.58 -12.73 3.96
CA SER A 192 -22.26 -11.61 3.30
C SER A 192 -21.45 -10.96 2.18
N SER A 193 -20.15 -11.18 2.11
CA SER A 193 -19.26 -10.52 1.15
C SER A 193 -19.21 -11.25 -0.19
N SER A 194 -19.09 -10.50 -1.28
CA SER A 194 -18.55 -11.04 -2.53
C SER A 194 -17.03 -11.08 -2.44
N LEU A 195 -16.40 -12.22 -2.70
CA LEU A 195 -14.95 -12.38 -2.80
C LEU A 195 -14.51 -12.01 -4.21
N VAL A 196 -13.54 -11.09 -4.33
CA VAL A 196 -12.80 -10.80 -5.56
C VAL A 196 -11.35 -11.21 -5.33
N LEU A 197 -10.94 -12.32 -5.96
CA LEU A 197 -9.67 -13.00 -5.70
C LEU A 197 -8.68 -12.80 -6.85
N GLY A 198 -7.56 -12.14 -6.56
CA GLY A 198 -6.45 -11.91 -7.49
C GLY A 198 -5.37 -12.98 -7.45
N GLU A 199 -5.39 -13.89 -6.47
CA GLU A 199 -4.43 -14.99 -6.39
C GLU A 199 -4.72 -16.04 -7.45
N THR A 200 -3.70 -16.44 -8.19
CA THR A 200 -3.83 -17.40 -9.32
C THR A 200 -3.17 -18.75 -9.07
N ASP A 201 -2.36 -18.89 -8.02
CA ASP A 201 -1.84 -20.21 -7.62
C ASP A 201 -2.98 -21.12 -7.17
N GLU A 202 -3.16 -22.27 -7.83
CA GLU A 202 -4.28 -23.18 -7.61
C GLU A 202 -4.37 -23.67 -6.16
N LEU A 203 -3.25 -23.97 -5.52
CA LEU A 203 -3.25 -24.47 -4.14
C LEU A 203 -3.63 -23.37 -3.13
N LEU A 204 -3.17 -22.15 -3.37
CA LEU A 204 -3.52 -21.02 -2.51
C LEU A 204 -4.97 -20.58 -2.70
N ARG A 205 -5.49 -20.64 -3.93
CA ARG A 205 -6.90 -20.32 -4.25
C ARG A 205 -7.88 -21.17 -3.46
N GLU A 206 -7.62 -22.48 -3.34
CA GLU A 206 -8.46 -23.40 -2.58
C GLU A 206 -8.66 -22.94 -1.13
N ILE A 207 -7.65 -22.29 -0.51
CA ILE A 207 -7.77 -21.75 0.84
C ILE A 207 -8.84 -20.65 0.92
N PHE A 208 -8.89 -19.76 -0.07
CA PHE A 208 -9.86 -18.66 -0.10
C PHE A 208 -11.24 -19.14 -0.53
N LEU A 209 -11.31 -20.09 -1.48
CA LEU A 209 -12.56 -20.65 -1.97
C LEU A 209 -13.24 -21.54 -0.93
N ALA A 210 -12.51 -22.04 0.07
CA ALA A 210 -13.07 -22.78 1.19
C ALA A 210 -13.79 -21.89 2.22
N GLU A 211 -13.52 -20.58 2.23
CA GLU A 211 -14.25 -19.64 3.10
C GLU A 211 -15.66 -19.38 2.55
N ASP A 212 -16.59 -19.13 3.47
CA ASP A 212 -18.00 -18.89 3.08
C ASP A 212 -18.16 -17.44 2.57
N ALA A 213 -18.63 -17.31 1.33
CA ALA A 213 -18.83 -16.04 0.65
C ALA A 213 -20.12 -16.05 -0.19
N ARG A 214 -20.77 -14.88 -0.33
CA ARG A 214 -21.98 -14.70 -1.14
C ARG A 214 -21.75 -14.99 -2.62
N ALA A 215 -20.64 -14.52 -3.16
CA ALA A 215 -20.19 -14.76 -4.53
C ALA A 215 -18.66 -14.91 -4.52
N ARG A 216 -18.12 -15.55 -5.52
CA ARG A 216 -16.69 -15.75 -5.71
C ARG A 216 -16.34 -15.39 -7.15
N LEU A 217 -15.41 -14.45 -7.33
CA LEU A 217 -14.89 -14.04 -8.63
C LEU A 217 -13.38 -14.20 -8.60
N VAL A 218 -12.86 -15.03 -9.46
CA VAL A 218 -11.45 -15.43 -9.49
C VAL A 218 -10.80 -14.87 -10.74
N ARG A 219 -9.63 -14.22 -10.56
CA ARG A 219 -8.84 -13.72 -11.67
C ARG A 219 -8.40 -14.85 -12.60
N ASP A 220 -8.39 -14.58 -13.89
CA ASP A 220 -8.07 -15.48 -15.00
C ASP A 220 -9.09 -16.62 -15.22
N GLU A 221 -10.19 -16.63 -14.43
CA GLU A 221 -11.35 -17.49 -14.64
C GLU A 221 -12.60 -16.66 -14.93
N ASP A 222 -13.00 -15.80 -13.98
CA ASP A 222 -14.22 -14.99 -14.07
C ASP A 222 -13.93 -13.61 -14.64
N PHE A 223 -12.78 -13.02 -14.33
CA PHE A 223 -12.33 -11.73 -14.83
C PHE A 223 -10.82 -11.73 -15.10
N ALA A 224 -10.36 -10.87 -16.02
CA ALA A 224 -8.95 -10.78 -16.38
C ALA A 224 -8.56 -9.41 -16.93
N CYS A 225 -7.29 -9.06 -16.81
CA CYS A 225 -6.63 -8.06 -17.63
C CYS A 225 -6.12 -8.77 -18.90
N GLU A 226 -6.90 -8.73 -20.00
CA GLU A 226 -6.59 -9.49 -21.22
C GLU A 226 -5.45 -8.85 -22.02
N ASP A 227 -5.43 -7.51 -22.12
CA ASP A 227 -4.37 -6.74 -22.78
C ASP A 227 -3.78 -5.72 -21.82
N ASN A 228 -2.48 -5.50 -21.92
CA ASN A 228 -1.77 -4.58 -21.03
C ASN A 228 -0.53 -4.00 -21.74
N PHE A 229 -0.69 -2.84 -22.35
CA PHE A 229 0.34 -2.18 -23.13
C PHE A 229 0.92 -0.98 -22.39
N LEU A 230 2.18 -0.67 -22.65
CA LEU A 230 2.82 0.55 -22.18
C LEU A 230 2.17 1.77 -22.87
N ALA A 231 1.77 2.75 -22.06
CA ALA A 231 1.20 4.01 -22.53
C ALA A 231 1.96 5.20 -21.91
N ILE A 232 1.78 6.37 -22.48
CA ILE A 232 2.37 7.61 -21.92
C ILE A 232 1.77 7.85 -20.53
N GLY A 233 2.63 7.86 -19.51
CA GLY A 233 2.25 8.11 -18.14
C GLY A 233 1.59 6.91 -17.41
N GLY A 234 1.64 5.69 -17.98
CA GLY A 234 1.07 4.51 -17.36
C GLY A 234 0.87 3.32 -18.27
N ARG A 235 -0.30 2.68 -18.17
CA ARG A 235 -0.67 1.49 -18.95
C ARG A 235 -2.00 1.73 -19.66
N MET A 236 -2.17 1.11 -20.82
CA MET A 236 -3.45 0.97 -21.52
C MET A 236 -3.85 -0.51 -21.46
N ILE A 237 -5.01 -0.79 -20.88
CA ILE A 237 -5.45 -2.16 -20.58
C ILE A 237 -6.82 -2.47 -21.16
N THR A 238 -7.06 -3.76 -21.37
CA THR A 238 -8.40 -4.32 -21.63
C THR A 238 -8.78 -5.20 -20.44
N VAL A 239 -9.90 -4.91 -19.80
CA VAL A 239 -10.40 -5.68 -18.67
C VAL A 239 -11.68 -6.37 -19.06
N LYS A 240 -11.73 -7.69 -18.89
CA LYS A 240 -12.93 -8.51 -19.00
C LYS A 240 -13.45 -8.81 -17.60
N THR A 241 -14.75 -8.63 -17.40
CA THR A 241 -15.48 -9.05 -16.20
C THR A 241 -16.61 -10.00 -16.58
N PRO A 242 -17.30 -10.64 -15.62
CA PRO A 242 -18.49 -11.45 -15.92
C PRO A 242 -19.62 -10.65 -16.57
N ARG A 243 -19.62 -9.32 -16.40
CA ARG A 243 -20.69 -8.43 -16.87
C ARG A 243 -20.41 -7.82 -18.23
N THR A 244 -19.14 -7.44 -18.48
CA THR A 244 -18.78 -6.74 -19.72
C THR A 244 -17.29 -6.77 -19.99
N LYS A 245 -16.88 -6.17 -21.10
CA LYS A 245 -15.48 -5.94 -21.48
C LYS A 245 -15.23 -4.43 -21.61
N TYR A 246 -14.21 -3.95 -20.91
CA TYR A 246 -13.72 -2.57 -20.96
C TYR A 246 -12.44 -2.52 -21.78
N GLU A 247 -12.49 -1.96 -22.97
CA GLU A 247 -11.33 -1.82 -23.87
C GLU A 247 -10.69 -0.46 -23.69
N ASP A 248 -9.37 -0.35 -23.97
CA ASP A 248 -8.58 0.90 -23.97
C ASP A 248 -8.71 1.75 -22.68
N VAL A 249 -8.69 1.08 -21.52
CA VAL A 249 -8.71 1.76 -20.22
C VAL A 249 -7.31 2.26 -19.89
N ILE A 250 -7.17 3.57 -19.68
CA ILE A 250 -5.90 4.18 -19.27
C ILE A 250 -5.75 4.11 -17.75
N VAL A 251 -4.72 3.45 -17.28
CA VAL A 251 -4.31 3.37 -15.87
C VAL A 251 -3.06 4.24 -15.69
N PRO A 252 -3.12 5.39 -15.00
CA PRO A 252 -1.99 6.32 -14.87
C PRO A 252 -0.98 5.84 -13.80
N LEU A 253 -0.66 4.56 -13.82
CA LEU A 253 0.30 3.91 -12.93
C LEU A 253 1.26 3.06 -13.76
N HIS A 254 2.53 3.03 -13.36
CA HIS A 254 3.57 2.29 -14.07
C HIS A 254 3.65 0.83 -13.60
N GLY A 255 3.98 -0.05 -14.56
CA GLY A 255 4.19 -1.47 -14.34
C GLY A 255 2.98 -2.34 -14.71
N GLN A 256 3.28 -3.49 -15.31
CA GLN A 256 2.27 -4.42 -15.81
C GLN A 256 1.29 -4.89 -14.72
N HIS A 257 1.76 -5.09 -13.48
CA HIS A 257 0.97 -5.50 -12.32
C HIS A 257 -0.17 -4.51 -11.98
N GLN A 258 -0.11 -3.27 -12.45
CA GLN A 258 -1.18 -2.30 -12.23
C GLN A 258 -2.43 -2.61 -13.07
N GLY A 259 -2.28 -3.34 -14.17
CA GLY A 259 -3.42 -3.88 -14.91
C GLY A 259 -4.21 -4.90 -14.08
N ASP A 260 -3.50 -5.78 -13.36
CA ASP A 260 -4.13 -6.74 -12.44
C ASP A 260 -4.81 -6.03 -11.27
N ASN A 261 -4.15 -5.03 -10.67
CA ASN A 261 -4.75 -4.22 -9.61
C ASN A 261 -6.01 -3.48 -10.09
N ALA A 262 -5.98 -2.95 -11.33
CA ALA A 262 -7.12 -2.27 -11.93
C ALA A 262 -8.27 -3.24 -12.25
N SER A 263 -7.97 -4.44 -12.75
CA SER A 263 -9.01 -5.46 -13.02
C SER A 263 -9.72 -5.90 -11.73
N LEU A 264 -8.97 -6.08 -10.63
CA LEU A 264 -9.52 -6.34 -9.30
C LEU A 264 -10.43 -5.20 -8.83
N ALA A 265 -9.98 -3.96 -8.99
CA ALA A 265 -10.73 -2.79 -8.56
C ALA A 265 -12.03 -2.61 -9.35
N ILE A 266 -11.99 -2.77 -10.67
CA ILE A 266 -13.17 -2.71 -11.55
C ILE A 266 -14.17 -3.79 -11.14
N CYS A 267 -13.71 -5.04 -11.00
CA CYS A 267 -14.55 -6.15 -10.59
C CYS A 267 -15.17 -5.93 -9.20
N ALA A 268 -14.40 -5.40 -8.24
CA ALA A 268 -14.90 -5.08 -6.90
C ALA A 268 -15.99 -4.00 -6.91
N VAL A 269 -15.84 -2.97 -7.74
CA VAL A 269 -16.84 -1.90 -7.88
C VAL A 269 -18.10 -2.41 -8.56
N GLU A 270 -17.98 -3.24 -9.60
CA GLU A 270 -19.15 -3.91 -10.21
C GLU A 270 -19.91 -4.79 -9.21
N GLU A 271 -19.17 -5.55 -8.38
CA GLU A 271 -19.79 -6.37 -7.32
C GLU A 271 -20.47 -5.52 -6.24
N PHE A 272 -19.89 -4.36 -5.91
CA PHE A 272 -20.47 -3.43 -4.94
C PHE A 272 -21.81 -2.85 -5.42
N PHE A 273 -21.93 -2.47 -6.71
CA PHE A 273 -23.16 -1.95 -7.30
C PHE A 273 -24.09 -3.05 -7.82
N GLY A 274 -23.57 -4.21 -8.18
CA GLY A 274 -24.29 -5.28 -8.86
C GLY A 274 -24.55 -5.01 -10.35
N ASP A 275 -23.84 -4.04 -10.94
CA ASP A 275 -24.01 -3.56 -12.32
C ASP A 275 -22.65 -3.22 -12.96
N THR A 276 -22.65 -2.97 -14.29
CA THR A 276 -21.48 -2.49 -15.03
C THR A 276 -21.16 -1.03 -14.70
N ILE A 277 -19.89 -0.65 -14.87
CA ILE A 277 -19.46 0.74 -14.73
C ILE A 277 -19.67 1.47 -16.07
N ASN A 278 -20.34 2.62 -16.04
CA ASN A 278 -20.42 3.47 -17.24
C ASN A 278 -19.02 3.90 -17.68
N ARG A 279 -18.78 3.94 -19.02
CA ARG A 279 -17.48 4.27 -19.57
C ARG A 279 -16.95 5.64 -19.13
N GLU A 280 -17.78 6.68 -19.07
CA GLU A 280 -17.38 8.02 -18.65
C GLU A 280 -16.96 8.03 -17.18
N ILE A 281 -17.68 7.31 -16.32
CA ILE A 281 -17.36 7.14 -14.90
C ILE A 281 -16.04 6.37 -14.72
N LEU A 282 -15.84 5.31 -15.52
CA LEU A 282 -14.60 4.54 -15.49
C LEU A 282 -13.40 5.42 -15.86
N ASP A 283 -13.50 6.16 -16.95
CA ASP A 283 -12.42 7.03 -17.46
C ASP A 283 -12.12 8.19 -16.45
N GLU A 284 -13.16 8.81 -15.88
CA GLU A 284 -13.02 9.83 -14.85
C GLU A 284 -12.32 9.28 -13.60
N GLY A 285 -12.80 8.17 -13.07
CA GLY A 285 -12.24 7.53 -11.89
C GLY A 285 -10.78 7.15 -12.11
N MET A 286 -10.47 6.46 -13.22
CA MET A 286 -9.11 6.02 -13.54
C MET A 286 -8.16 7.21 -13.72
N SER A 287 -8.54 8.25 -14.46
CA SER A 287 -7.68 9.43 -14.71
C SER A 287 -7.30 10.17 -13.43
N SER A 288 -8.09 10.05 -12.38
CA SER A 288 -7.87 10.71 -11.09
C SER A 288 -6.97 9.92 -10.12
N VAL A 289 -6.56 8.69 -10.49
CA VAL A 289 -5.73 7.84 -9.64
C VAL A 289 -4.32 8.39 -9.52
N LYS A 290 -3.85 8.53 -8.27
CA LYS A 290 -2.47 8.90 -7.95
C LYS A 290 -1.99 8.04 -6.80
N MET A 291 -0.77 7.51 -6.92
CA MET A 291 -0.16 6.63 -5.91
C MET A 291 1.24 7.15 -5.53
N PRO A 292 1.35 8.13 -4.64
CA PRO A 292 2.64 8.58 -4.16
C PRO A 292 3.49 7.42 -3.64
N GLY A 293 4.77 7.39 -4.03
CA GLY A 293 5.71 6.36 -3.61
C GLY A 293 5.47 4.95 -4.17
N ARG A 294 4.64 4.81 -5.23
CA ARG A 294 4.45 3.56 -5.97
C ARG A 294 4.85 3.77 -7.43
N PHE A 295 6.08 3.49 -7.74
CA PHE A 295 6.76 3.75 -8.99
C PHE A 295 6.45 5.18 -9.51
N GLU A 296 6.60 6.14 -8.62
CA GLU A 296 6.29 7.55 -8.85
C GLU A 296 7.46 8.24 -9.56
N VAL A 297 7.20 8.82 -10.71
CA VAL A 297 8.18 9.61 -11.46
C VAL A 297 8.16 11.03 -10.93
N LEU A 298 9.28 11.50 -10.37
CA LEU A 298 9.45 12.82 -9.76
C LEU A 298 10.29 13.78 -10.61
N GLY A 299 11.04 13.27 -11.58
CA GLY A 299 11.87 14.05 -12.47
C GLY A 299 12.11 13.31 -13.78
N HIS A 300 12.32 14.07 -14.86
CA HIS A 300 12.54 13.51 -16.20
C HIS A 300 13.98 13.67 -16.70
N ARG A 301 14.73 14.64 -16.14
CA ARG A 301 16.13 14.92 -16.50
C ARG A 301 16.91 15.40 -15.27
N PRO A 302 17.62 14.49 -14.60
CA PRO A 302 17.62 13.03 -14.75
C PRO A 302 16.25 12.41 -14.46
N LEU A 303 16.00 11.21 -15.03
CA LEU A 303 14.84 10.42 -14.65
C LEU A 303 14.96 10.04 -13.17
N ALA A 304 14.01 10.44 -12.34
CA ALA A 304 14.02 10.13 -10.91
C ALA A 304 12.71 9.44 -10.51
N ILE A 305 12.84 8.24 -9.98
CA ILE A 305 11.72 7.37 -9.62
C ILE A 305 11.84 6.97 -8.17
N ILE A 306 10.72 6.95 -7.46
CA ILE A 306 10.62 6.39 -6.11
C ILE A 306 9.63 5.23 -6.08
N ASP A 307 9.96 4.17 -5.35
CA ASP A 307 9.09 3.02 -5.14
C ASP A 307 9.24 2.40 -3.76
N GLY A 308 8.12 2.06 -3.13
CA GLY A 308 8.05 1.51 -1.78
C GLY A 308 8.25 0.00 -1.67
N ALA A 309 8.78 -0.67 -2.69
CA ALA A 309 9.10 -2.10 -2.64
C ALA A 309 10.07 -2.40 -1.48
N HIS A 310 9.75 -3.44 -0.69
CA HIS A 310 10.47 -3.76 0.54
C HIS A 310 10.48 -5.27 0.85
N ASN A 311 9.98 -6.09 -0.05
CA ASN A 311 10.07 -7.55 -0.04
C ASN A 311 10.55 -8.04 -1.42
N PRO A 312 11.08 -9.27 -1.54
CA PRO A 312 11.64 -9.77 -2.79
C PRO A 312 10.67 -9.67 -3.96
N ALA A 313 9.41 -10.10 -3.80
CA ALA A 313 8.42 -10.06 -4.88
C ALA A 313 8.12 -8.62 -5.36
N GLY A 314 8.00 -7.66 -4.44
CA GLY A 314 7.85 -6.24 -4.78
C GLY A 314 9.10 -5.67 -5.47
N ALA A 315 10.28 -6.07 -5.00
CA ALA A 315 11.56 -5.64 -5.57
C ALA A 315 11.76 -6.14 -7.01
N GLU A 316 11.41 -7.40 -7.30
CA GLU A 316 11.43 -7.96 -8.66
C GLU A 316 10.51 -7.19 -9.61
N VAL A 317 9.30 -6.86 -9.16
CA VAL A 317 8.35 -6.06 -9.94
C VAL A 317 8.89 -4.66 -10.18
N CYS A 318 9.42 -3.98 -9.14
CA CYS A 318 10.03 -2.66 -9.26
C CYS A 318 11.20 -2.66 -10.24
N ALA A 319 12.11 -3.62 -10.13
CA ALA A 319 13.24 -3.77 -11.05
C ALA A 319 12.78 -4.00 -12.49
N ARG A 320 11.81 -4.88 -12.71
CA ARG A 320 11.25 -5.14 -14.03
C ARG A 320 10.71 -3.85 -14.66
N VAL A 321 9.89 -3.10 -13.96
CA VAL A 321 9.35 -1.84 -14.46
C VAL A 321 10.48 -0.84 -14.77
N PHE A 322 11.46 -0.71 -13.88
CA PHE A 322 12.58 0.22 -14.08
C PHE A 322 13.43 -0.11 -15.29
N PHE A 323 13.76 -1.37 -15.51
CA PHE A 323 14.66 -1.80 -16.59
C PHE A 323 13.94 -2.03 -17.93
N GLU A 324 12.65 -2.38 -17.90
CA GLU A 324 11.92 -2.79 -19.11
C GLU A 324 10.96 -1.69 -19.64
N ASP A 325 10.26 -0.95 -18.73
CA ASP A 325 9.32 0.09 -19.15
C ASP A 325 10.05 1.45 -19.41
N PHE A 326 11.23 1.68 -18.79
CA PHE A 326 11.99 2.92 -18.89
C PHE A 326 13.35 2.68 -19.57
N ASN A 327 13.43 3.05 -20.85
CA ASN A 327 14.67 2.90 -21.64
C ASN A 327 15.58 4.13 -21.47
N THR A 328 16.44 4.12 -20.45
CA THR A 328 17.45 5.17 -20.22
C THR A 328 18.77 4.80 -20.86
N GLN A 329 19.38 5.75 -21.58
CA GLN A 329 20.69 5.55 -22.24
C GLN A 329 21.88 5.84 -21.31
N GLY A 330 21.64 6.59 -20.23
CA GLY A 330 22.63 6.98 -19.25
C GLY A 330 22.85 5.94 -18.15
N ARG A 331 23.60 6.34 -17.14
CA ARG A 331 23.88 5.51 -15.95
C ARG A 331 22.61 5.31 -15.12
N LYS A 332 22.56 4.18 -14.43
CA LYS A 332 21.51 3.83 -13.49
C LYS A 332 22.06 3.92 -12.07
N ILE A 333 21.42 4.72 -11.24
CA ILE A 333 21.83 4.99 -9.85
C ILE A 333 20.74 4.47 -8.92
N LEU A 334 21.09 3.53 -8.05
CA LEU A 334 20.19 3.00 -7.02
C LEU A 334 20.48 3.66 -5.69
N VAL A 335 19.45 4.24 -5.05
CA VAL A 335 19.47 4.65 -3.65
C VAL A 335 18.61 3.66 -2.88
N THR A 336 19.20 2.96 -1.88
CA THR A 336 18.48 1.88 -1.20
C THR A 336 18.93 1.67 0.25
N GLY A 337 18.08 0.98 1.01
CA GLY A 337 18.32 0.49 2.35
C GLY A 337 17.18 -0.43 2.77
N ALA A 338 17.35 -1.16 3.85
CA ALA A 338 16.40 -2.17 4.30
C ALA A 338 16.10 -2.06 5.80
N LEU A 339 15.04 -2.73 6.24
CA LEU A 339 14.80 -2.98 7.65
C LEU A 339 15.59 -4.23 8.11
N ARG A 340 15.98 -4.28 9.40
CA ARG A 340 16.70 -5.42 10.00
C ARG A 340 15.97 -6.76 9.91
N SER A 341 14.63 -6.72 9.79
CA SER A 341 13.81 -7.93 9.64
C SER A 341 13.81 -8.50 8.22
N ARG A 342 14.48 -7.85 7.27
CA ARG A 342 14.56 -8.29 5.86
C ARG A 342 15.94 -8.87 5.58
N ASN A 343 16.00 -9.89 4.72
CA ASN A 343 17.29 -10.35 4.18
C ASN A 343 17.79 -9.33 3.13
N PRO A 344 18.90 -8.62 3.37
CA PRO A 344 19.38 -7.61 2.44
C PRO A 344 19.91 -8.21 1.12
N GLU A 345 20.42 -9.44 1.12
CA GLU A 345 20.91 -10.12 -0.08
C GLU A 345 19.76 -10.44 -1.03
N ASP A 346 18.70 -11.08 -0.52
CA ASP A 346 17.51 -11.40 -1.31
C ASP A 346 16.89 -10.13 -1.91
N LEU A 347 16.83 -9.06 -1.11
CA LEU A 347 16.26 -7.80 -1.55
C LEU A 347 17.10 -7.14 -2.66
N LEU A 348 18.41 -7.06 -2.51
CA LEU A 348 19.31 -6.47 -3.50
C LEU A 348 19.36 -7.28 -4.80
N LEU A 349 19.36 -8.61 -4.72
CA LEU A 349 19.30 -9.49 -5.88
C LEU A 349 17.97 -9.29 -6.64
N SER A 350 16.85 -9.21 -5.92
CA SER A 350 15.53 -8.96 -6.52
C SER A 350 15.43 -7.58 -7.16
N PHE A 351 16.11 -6.56 -6.63
CA PHE A 351 16.26 -5.26 -7.30
C PHE A 351 17.20 -5.27 -8.50
N ARG A 352 17.91 -6.38 -8.75
CA ARG A 352 18.98 -6.44 -9.77
C ARG A 352 20.05 -5.38 -9.50
N ALA A 353 20.44 -5.20 -8.22
CA ALA A 353 21.32 -4.11 -7.79
C ALA A 353 22.69 -4.13 -8.46
N ASN A 354 23.18 -5.31 -8.87
CA ASN A 354 24.43 -5.48 -9.62
C ASN A 354 24.36 -4.99 -11.09
N GLU A 355 23.18 -4.63 -11.59
CA GLU A 355 23.00 -4.02 -12.91
C GLU A 355 22.96 -2.48 -12.88
N PHE A 356 23.04 -1.89 -11.67
CA PHE A 356 23.19 -0.45 -11.51
C PHE A 356 24.66 -0.04 -11.56
N ASP A 357 24.94 1.09 -12.19
CA ASP A 357 26.29 1.65 -12.28
C ASP A 357 26.80 2.16 -10.93
N VAL A 358 25.89 2.67 -10.10
CA VAL A 358 26.17 3.17 -8.75
C VAL A 358 25.07 2.71 -7.78
N VAL A 359 25.47 2.19 -6.63
CA VAL A 359 24.57 1.85 -5.52
C VAL A 359 24.90 2.72 -4.32
N ILE A 360 23.97 3.53 -3.87
CA ILE A 360 24.11 4.40 -2.70
C ILE A 360 23.26 3.82 -1.58
N THR A 361 23.90 3.35 -0.52
CA THR A 361 23.20 2.79 0.63
C THR A 361 22.96 3.85 1.71
N CYS A 362 21.78 3.78 2.34
CA CYS A 362 21.41 4.63 3.47
C CYS A 362 20.57 3.85 4.49
N MET A 363 20.56 4.33 5.73
CA MET A 363 19.72 3.73 6.77
C MET A 363 18.30 4.32 6.69
N PRO A 364 17.24 3.50 6.64
CA PRO A 364 15.87 4.00 6.81
C PRO A 364 15.71 4.77 8.13
N PRO A 365 15.00 5.92 8.16
CA PRO A 365 14.84 6.75 9.36
C PRO A 365 13.85 6.14 10.37
N THR A 366 14.19 4.97 10.88
CA THR A 366 13.41 4.21 11.86
C THR A 366 14.36 3.40 12.76
N PRO A 367 14.02 3.14 14.03
CA PRO A 367 14.80 2.27 14.90
C PRO A 367 15.05 0.87 14.34
N ARG A 368 14.20 0.44 13.40
CA ARG A 368 14.28 -0.85 12.71
C ARG A 368 15.22 -0.84 11.49
N GLY A 369 15.79 0.32 11.14
CA GLY A 369 16.67 0.45 9.98
C GLY A 369 17.92 -0.44 10.07
N LEU A 370 18.28 -1.09 8.97
CA LEU A 370 19.56 -1.75 8.81
C LEU A 370 20.64 -0.66 8.60
N PRO A 371 21.81 -0.74 9.26
CA PRO A 371 22.90 0.19 9.01
C PRO A 371 23.33 0.22 7.55
N ALA A 372 23.62 1.40 7.03
CA ALA A 372 23.99 1.58 5.63
C ALA A 372 25.25 0.79 5.24
N GLU A 373 26.21 0.66 6.17
CA GLU A 373 27.46 -0.09 5.99
C GLU A 373 27.22 -1.59 5.86
N GLU A 374 26.21 -2.14 6.56
CA GLU A 374 25.85 -3.55 6.45
C GLU A 374 25.22 -3.81 5.07
N MET A 375 24.32 -2.93 4.62
CA MET A 375 23.73 -3.01 3.28
C MET A 375 24.80 -2.89 2.18
N ALA A 376 25.77 -1.98 2.36
CA ALA A 376 26.87 -1.79 1.41
C ALA A 376 27.78 -3.02 1.27
N LYS A 377 28.10 -3.69 2.39
CA LYS A 377 28.88 -4.94 2.36
C LYS A 377 28.17 -6.02 1.55
N VAL A 378 26.85 -6.16 1.72
CA VAL A 378 26.07 -7.11 0.94
C VAL A 378 26.04 -6.72 -0.54
N ALA A 379 25.84 -5.42 -0.86
CA ALA A 379 25.89 -4.95 -2.24
C ALA A 379 27.23 -5.27 -2.92
N GLN A 380 28.35 -5.09 -2.22
CA GLN A 380 29.68 -5.46 -2.70
C GLN A 380 29.81 -6.98 -2.91
N SER A 381 29.30 -7.79 -1.99
CA SER A 381 29.40 -9.26 -2.07
C SER A 381 28.62 -9.87 -3.24
N ILE A 382 27.54 -9.22 -3.69
CA ILE A 382 26.76 -9.64 -4.86
C ILE A 382 27.27 -9.05 -6.18
N GLY A 383 28.40 -8.32 -6.16
CA GLY A 383 29.09 -7.84 -7.36
C GLY A 383 28.73 -6.43 -7.81
N CYS A 384 28.12 -5.59 -6.99
CA CYS A 384 27.93 -4.16 -7.31
C CYS A 384 29.29 -3.45 -7.40
N GLY A 385 29.53 -2.69 -8.50
CA GLY A 385 30.83 -2.10 -8.80
C GLY A 385 31.15 -0.85 -7.98
N ASP A 386 30.32 0.21 -8.04
CA ASP A 386 30.47 1.46 -7.28
C ASP A 386 29.44 1.50 -6.16
N VAL A 387 29.87 1.19 -4.94
CA VAL A 387 29.00 1.19 -3.74
C VAL A 387 29.42 2.31 -2.81
N ARG A 388 28.48 3.20 -2.50
CA ARG A 388 28.67 4.37 -1.64
C ARG A 388 27.77 4.29 -0.43
N VAL A 389 28.25 4.78 0.73
CA VAL A 389 27.52 4.80 2.00
C VAL A 389 27.22 6.23 2.37
N THR A 390 26.02 6.48 2.88
CA THR A 390 25.61 7.81 3.37
C THR A 390 24.89 7.71 4.72
N ASP A 391 24.96 8.78 5.50
CA ASP A 391 24.41 8.83 6.87
C ASP A 391 22.89 8.99 6.91
N SER A 392 22.29 9.54 5.83
CA SER A 392 20.85 9.78 5.76
C SER A 392 20.29 9.63 4.35
N VAL A 393 18.97 9.48 4.25
CA VAL A 393 18.27 9.38 2.97
C VAL A 393 18.43 10.66 2.15
N GLU A 394 18.37 11.84 2.79
CA GLU A 394 18.54 13.12 2.10
C GLU A 394 19.94 13.25 1.50
N LYS A 395 20.99 12.85 2.25
CA LYS A 395 22.36 12.83 1.72
C LYS A 395 22.53 11.84 0.58
N ALA A 396 21.85 10.69 0.65
CA ALA A 396 21.84 9.71 -0.44
C ALA A 396 21.21 10.30 -1.70
N CYS A 397 20.05 10.93 -1.57
CA CYS A 397 19.37 11.61 -2.68
C CYS A 397 20.22 12.76 -3.24
N GLN A 398 20.86 13.56 -2.39
CA GLN A 398 21.77 14.64 -2.80
C GLN A 398 22.96 14.08 -3.59
N ALA A 399 23.57 13.00 -3.11
CA ALA A 399 24.68 12.35 -3.81
C ALA A 399 24.25 11.80 -5.17
N ALA A 400 23.06 11.18 -5.25
CA ALA A 400 22.51 10.68 -6.51
C ALA A 400 22.26 11.82 -7.52
N ILE A 401 21.62 12.93 -7.10
CA ILE A 401 21.37 14.09 -7.96
C ILE A 401 22.69 14.72 -8.44
N ASN A 402 23.67 14.88 -7.54
CA ASN A 402 24.97 15.48 -7.90
C ASN A 402 25.80 14.62 -8.87
N LEU A 403 25.58 13.31 -8.89
CA LEU A 403 26.24 12.38 -9.78
C LEU A 403 25.54 12.29 -11.14
N ALA A 404 24.23 12.43 -11.15
CA ALA A 404 23.42 12.19 -12.33
C ALA A 404 23.60 13.29 -13.38
N GLN A 405 23.60 12.89 -14.64
CA GLN A 405 23.47 13.74 -15.82
C GLN A 405 22.03 13.63 -16.36
N ASP A 406 21.69 14.47 -17.32
CA ASP A 406 20.31 14.57 -17.86
C ASP A 406 19.75 13.23 -18.38
N ASP A 407 20.61 12.38 -18.96
CA ASP A 407 20.22 11.08 -19.53
C ASP A 407 20.30 9.91 -18.53
N ASP A 408 20.72 10.18 -17.28
CA ASP A 408 20.83 9.18 -16.22
C ASP A 408 19.47 8.91 -15.57
N ALA A 409 19.37 7.77 -14.87
CA ALA A 409 18.19 7.39 -14.10
C ALA A 409 18.53 7.12 -12.63
N ILE A 410 17.71 7.63 -11.74
CA ILE A 410 17.79 7.42 -10.28
C ILE A 410 16.57 6.61 -9.84
N LEU A 411 16.79 5.49 -9.17
CA LEU A 411 15.75 4.75 -8.46
C LEU A 411 15.99 4.83 -6.95
N VAL A 412 14.99 5.30 -6.20
CA VAL A 412 15.02 5.32 -4.73
C VAL A 412 14.01 4.31 -4.19
N THR A 413 14.47 3.27 -3.50
CA THR A 413 13.61 2.15 -3.08
C THR A 413 14.18 1.37 -1.88
N GLY A 414 13.53 0.26 -1.50
CA GLY A 414 13.94 -0.67 -0.45
C GLY A 414 13.15 -0.55 0.84
N SER A 415 12.45 0.57 1.06
CA SER A 415 11.57 0.76 2.21
C SER A 415 10.65 1.95 2.01
N LEU A 416 9.41 1.84 2.48
CA LEU A 416 8.50 3.00 2.54
C LEU A 416 9.05 4.14 3.39
N TYR A 417 9.85 3.86 4.42
CA TYR A 417 10.51 4.91 5.23
C TYR A 417 11.55 5.70 4.44
N ILE A 418 12.27 5.03 3.52
CA ILE A 418 13.20 5.72 2.60
C ILE A 418 12.41 6.59 1.64
N VAL A 419 11.37 6.06 1.02
CA VAL A 419 10.51 6.79 0.07
C VAL A 419 9.88 8.01 0.74
N SER A 420 9.34 7.86 1.95
CA SER A 420 8.75 8.96 2.72
C SER A 420 9.76 10.10 2.99
N ALA A 421 11.01 9.78 3.32
CA ALA A 421 12.06 10.78 3.54
C ALA A 421 12.61 11.37 2.23
N ALA A 422 12.75 10.55 1.19
CA ALA A 422 13.30 10.95 -0.10
C ALA A 422 12.35 11.86 -0.89
N ARG A 423 11.05 11.57 -0.87
CA ARG A 423 10.05 12.24 -1.70
C ARG A 423 10.05 13.76 -1.58
N PRO A 424 9.90 14.36 -0.38
CA PRO A 424 9.90 15.82 -0.24
C PRO A 424 11.24 16.44 -0.67
N TYR A 425 12.36 15.76 -0.42
CA TYR A 425 13.67 16.21 -0.82
C TYR A 425 13.79 16.26 -2.35
N LEU A 426 13.44 15.17 -3.04
CA LEU A 426 13.52 15.07 -4.50
C LEU A 426 12.58 16.08 -5.19
N LEU A 427 11.35 16.22 -4.72
CA LEU A 427 10.39 17.21 -5.24
C LEU A 427 10.95 18.64 -5.15
N SER A 428 11.62 19.00 -4.06
CA SER A 428 12.16 20.35 -3.88
C SER A 428 13.41 20.64 -4.74
N HIS A 429 14.15 19.59 -5.16
CA HIS A 429 15.41 19.75 -5.89
C HIS A 429 15.29 19.44 -7.39
N LEU A 430 14.35 18.61 -7.81
CA LEU A 430 14.12 18.26 -9.22
C LEU A 430 13.09 19.16 -9.92
N ALA A 431 12.19 19.81 -9.16
CA ALA A 431 11.17 20.72 -9.70
C ALA A 431 11.74 21.96 -10.43
N LYS A 432 13.05 22.20 -10.41
CA LYS A 432 13.71 23.31 -11.12
C LYS A 432 14.03 23.01 -12.59
N HIS A 433 13.73 21.80 -13.06
CA HIS A 433 14.05 21.33 -14.41
C HIS A 433 12.80 20.82 -15.19
N ILE A 434 11.59 21.22 -14.75
CA ILE A 434 10.31 20.97 -15.44
C ILE A 434 9.91 22.20 -16.23
#